data_88f639f860cd3996d70d01c774414c86
#
_entry.id   88f639f860cd3996d70d01c774414c86
#
_cell.length_a   1.000
_cell.length_b   1.000
_cell.length_c   1.000
_cell.angle_alpha   90.00
_cell.angle_beta   90.00
_cell.angle_gamma   90.00
#
_symmetry.space_group_name_H-M   'P 1'
#
loop_
_entity.id
_entity.type
_entity.pdbx_description
1 polymer ?
#
loop_
_entity_poly.entity_id
_entity_poly.type
_entity_poly.pdbx_seq_one_letter_code
_entity_poly.pdbx_strand_id
1 'polypeptide(L)'
;HLMVAAGYVHKKSAPYCSDPCLQEWTAQKKANREFLKAMELEDEDTGERVSLIDKVAGSVANPANRRRELMARMRGFEDLANEAGLAGAFFTLTAPSRYHSMQYDGRRNNKYSGASPRETQKYLCKVWARTRAAWLRNGIRVFGFRVVEPHHDETPHWHLLLFMRPEHIEPATAIFRKHAMREDG
;
A
#
# COMPACT_ATOMS: atom_id res chain seq x y z
N HIS A 1 14.85 5.78 -8.39
CA HIS A 1 15.00 7.24 -8.21
C HIS A 1 15.49 7.98 -9.46
N LEU A 2 16.59 7.54 -10.12
CA LEU A 2 17.13 8.25 -11.29
C LEU A 2 16.13 8.34 -12.44
N MET A 3 15.39 7.28 -12.74
CA MET A 3 14.40 7.26 -13.82
C MET A 3 13.17 8.12 -13.51
N VAL A 4 12.78 8.23 -12.23
CA VAL A 4 11.76 9.20 -11.79
C VAL A 4 12.28 10.61 -11.98
N ALA A 5 13.48 10.91 -11.48
CA ALA A 5 14.10 12.25 -11.61
C ALA A 5 14.34 12.68 -13.06
N ALA A 6 14.59 11.73 -13.95
CA ALA A 6 14.74 11.96 -15.39
C ALA A 6 13.41 12.06 -16.15
N GLY A 7 12.27 11.86 -15.47
CA GLY A 7 10.93 11.97 -16.08
C GLY A 7 10.51 10.78 -16.93
N TYR A 8 11.18 9.62 -16.80
CA TYR A 8 10.78 8.39 -17.52
C TYR A 8 9.65 7.64 -16.82
N VAL A 9 9.45 7.87 -15.53
CA VAL A 9 8.39 7.24 -14.73
C VAL A 9 7.33 8.30 -14.42
N HIS A 10 6.16 8.19 -15.05
CA HIS A 10 5.02 9.07 -14.83
C HIS A 10 3.72 8.43 -15.33
N LYS A 11 2.56 8.98 -14.91
CA LYS A 11 1.24 8.40 -15.14
C LYS A 11 0.90 8.11 -16.61
N LYS A 12 1.45 8.91 -17.55
CA LYS A 12 1.17 8.78 -19.00
C LYS A 12 2.11 7.83 -19.74
N SER A 13 3.18 7.34 -19.12
CA SER A 13 4.16 6.44 -19.71
C SER A 13 4.29 5.18 -18.85
N ALA A 14 5.23 5.14 -17.92
CA ALA A 14 5.49 4.00 -17.03
C ALA A 14 5.12 4.38 -15.59
N PRO A 15 3.88 4.11 -15.13
CA PRO A 15 3.36 4.68 -13.89
C PRO A 15 4.02 4.15 -12.60
N TYR A 16 4.75 3.03 -12.66
CA TYR A 16 5.34 2.39 -11.46
C TYR A 16 6.86 2.23 -11.55
N CYS A 17 7.39 1.86 -12.71
CA CYS A 17 8.83 1.72 -12.94
C CYS A 17 9.14 1.83 -14.42
N SER A 18 10.38 2.18 -14.77
CA SER A 18 10.82 2.21 -16.18
C SER A 18 10.98 0.81 -16.77
N ASP A 19 10.86 0.69 -18.09
CA ASP A 19 11.01 -0.59 -18.81
C ASP A 19 12.35 -1.28 -18.53
N PRO A 20 13.52 -0.59 -18.50
CA PRO A 20 14.77 -1.22 -18.11
C PRO A 20 14.74 -1.83 -16.70
N CYS A 21 14.20 -1.12 -15.72
CA CYS A 21 14.08 -1.65 -14.36
C CYS A 21 13.14 -2.86 -14.29
N LEU A 22 12.05 -2.85 -15.07
CA LEU A 22 11.14 -4.00 -15.18
C LEU A 22 11.83 -5.22 -15.80
N GLN A 23 12.63 -5.01 -16.85
CA GLN A 23 13.40 -6.07 -17.50
C GLN A 23 14.43 -6.67 -16.55
N GLU A 24 15.23 -5.84 -15.85
CA GLU A 24 16.20 -6.29 -14.84
C GLU A 24 15.51 -7.10 -13.73
N TRP A 25 14.41 -6.58 -13.19
CA TRP A 25 13.65 -7.27 -12.15
C TRP A 25 13.11 -8.62 -12.66
N THR A 26 12.61 -8.67 -13.89
CA THR A 26 12.07 -9.90 -14.48
C THR A 26 13.19 -10.94 -14.71
N ALA A 27 14.34 -10.50 -15.19
CA ALA A 27 15.52 -11.36 -15.37
C ALA A 27 15.99 -11.92 -14.01
N GLN A 28 16.08 -11.07 -12.98
CA GLN A 28 16.45 -11.49 -11.63
C GLN A 28 15.44 -12.49 -11.05
N LYS A 29 14.15 -12.28 -11.24
CA LYS A 29 13.09 -13.23 -10.82
C LYS A 29 13.24 -14.59 -11.49
N LYS A 30 13.55 -14.60 -12.79
CA LYS A 30 13.80 -15.84 -13.55
C LYS A 30 15.03 -16.57 -13.00
N ALA A 31 16.15 -15.87 -12.83
CA ALA A 31 17.37 -16.44 -12.28
C ALA A 31 17.16 -17.02 -10.86
N ASN A 32 16.49 -16.28 -9.98
CA ASN A 32 16.15 -16.74 -8.65
C ASN A 32 15.29 -18.01 -8.66
N ARG A 33 14.33 -18.09 -9.60
CA ARG A 33 13.48 -19.29 -9.74
C ARG A 33 14.29 -20.51 -10.18
N GLU A 34 15.20 -20.35 -11.14
CA GLU A 34 16.08 -21.46 -11.57
C GLU A 34 17.01 -21.90 -10.44
N PHE A 35 17.54 -20.95 -9.67
CA PHE A 35 18.34 -21.26 -8.47
C PHE A 35 17.51 -22.09 -7.45
N LEU A 36 16.28 -21.65 -7.13
CA LEU A 36 15.43 -22.36 -6.18
C LEU A 36 15.04 -23.77 -6.64
N LYS A 37 14.92 -24.01 -7.95
CA LYS A 37 14.65 -25.34 -8.51
C LYS A 37 15.83 -26.31 -8.34
N ALA A 38 17.05 -25.78 -8.32
CA ALA A 38 18.26 -26.57 -8.16
C ALA A 38 18.59 -26.88 -6.68
N MET A 39 17.82 -26.31 -5.74
CA MET A 39 18.07 -26.45 -4.29
C MET A 39 17.08 -27.40 -3.64
N GLU A 40 17.59 -28.23 -2.74
CA GLU A 40 16.83 -29.12 -1.88
C GLU A 40 17.09 -28.78 -0.41
N LEU A 41 16.13 -29.03 0.43
CA LEU A 41 16.26 -29.04 1.88
C LEU A 41 16.29 -30.49 2.35
N GLU A 42 17.25 -30.83 3.20
CA GLU A 42 17.35 -32.13 3.85
C GLU A 42 17.08 -31.96 5.35
N ASP A 43 16.19 -32.75 5.86
CA ASP A 43 15.92 -32.84 7.30
C ASP A 43 17.06 -33.64 7.95
N GLU A 44 17.75 -33.03 8.91
CA GLU A 44 18.94 -33.63 9.56
C GLU A 44 18.61 -34.89 10.38
N ASP A 45 17.37 -34.98 10.90
CA ASP A 45 16.97 -36.12 11.76
C ASP A 45 16.42 -37.30 10.95
N THR A 46 15.70 -37.01 9.88
CA THR A 46 15.00 -38.04 9.08
C THR A 46 15.67 -38.36 7.74
N GLY A 47 16.56 -37.48 7.26
CA GLY A 47 17.17 -37.57 5.94
C GLY A 47 16.17 -37.28 4.78
N GLU A 48 14.96 -36.83 5.09
CA GLU A 48 13.95 -36.50 4.08
C GLU A 48 14.39 -35.28 3.28
N ARG A 49 14.30 -35.38 1.94
CA ARG A 49 14.63 -34.29 1.03
C ARG A 49 13.38 -33.68 0.43
N VAL A 50 13.32 -32.36 0.44
CA VAL A 50 12.20 -31.60 -0.10
C VAL A 50 12.72 -30.49 -1.00
N SER A 51 12.11 -30.36 -2.17
CA SER A 51 12.44 -29.28 -3.12
C SER A 51 12.18 -27.89 -2.49
N LEU A 52 13.22 -27.04 -2.53
CA LEU A 52 13.10 -25.69 -1.96
C LEU A 52 12.07 -24.83 -2.71
N ILE A 53 11.93 -25.01 -4.03
CA ILE A 53 10.92 -24.26 -4.79
C ILE A 53 9.49 -24.62 -4.39
N ASP A 54 9.23 -25.88 -4.02
CA ASP A 54 7.89 -26.32 -3.59
C ASP A 54 7.55 -25.71 -2.22
N LYS A 55 8.50 -25.65 -1.30
CA LYS A 55 8.33 -24.97 -0.01
C LYS A 55 8.07 -23.47 -0.19
N VAL A 56 8.84 -22.81 -1.06
CA VAL A 56 8.63 -21.39 -1.39
C VAL A 56 7.28 -21.18 -2.07
N ALA A 57 6.89 -22.06 -3.00
CA ALA A 57 5.60 -21.98 -3.68
C ALA A 57 4.40 -22.10 -2.71
N GLY A 58 4.50 -22.96 -1.69
CA GLY A 58 3.49 -23.13 -0.65
C GLY A 58 3.50 -22.04 0.45
N SER A 59 4.57 -21.25 0.54
CA SER A 59 4.76 -20.28 1.63
C SER A 59 4.16 -18.90 1.32
N VAL A 60 4.13 -18.04 2.33
CA VAL A 60 3.78 -16.61 2.20
C VAL A 60 4.84 -15.79 1.43
N ALA A 61 6.02 -16.34 1.15
CA ALA A 61 6.97 -15.74 0.24
C ALA A 61 6.44 -15.67 -1.20
N ASN A 62 5.52 -16.58 -1.57
CA ASN A 62 4.82 -16.55 -2.84
C ASN A 62 3.79 -15.40 -2.85
N PRO A 63 3.92 -14.41 -3.76
CA PRO A 63 2.97 -13.29 -3.85
C PRO A 63 1.51 -13.73 -4.09
N ALA A 64 1.30 -14.85 -4.82
CA ALA A 64 -0.04 -15.37 -5.07
C ALA A 64 -0.72 -15.84 -3.77
N ASN A 65 0.03 -16.50 -2.87
CA ASN A 65 -0.49 -16.92 -1.57
C ASN A 65 -0.79 -15.71 -0.68
N ARG A 66 0.13 -14.73 -0.61
CA ARG A 66 -0.13 -13.47 0.11
C ARG A 66 -1.38 -12.75 -0.38
N ARG A 67 -1.58 -12.71 -1.71
CA ARG A 67 -2.80 -12.13 -2.28
C ARG A 67 -4.04 -12.91 -1.87
N ARG A 68 -4.02 -14.26 -1.93
CA ARG A 68 -5.16 -15.10 -1.52
C ARG A 68 -5.50 -14.89 -0.04
N GLU A 69 -4.49 -14.86 0.84
CA GLU A 69 -4.70 -14.60 2.26
C GLU A 69 -5.28 -13.19 2.51
N LEU A 70 -4.78 -12.17 1.82
CA LEU A 70 -5.32 -10.83 1.92
C LEU A 70 -6.78 -10.78 1.48
N MET A 71 -7.11 -11.40 0.33
CA MET A 71 -8.48 -11.46 -0.19
C MET A 71 -9.42 -12.23 0.76
N ALA A 72 -8.95 -13.33 1.35
CA ALA A 72 -9.72 -14.07 2.35
C ALA A 72 -10.01 -13.21 3.60
N ARG A 73 -9.03 -12.47 4.09
CA ARG A 73 -9.23 -11.53 5.22
C ARG A 73 -10.19 -10.39 4.86
N MET A 74 -10.07 -9.83 3.67
CA MET A 74 -10.98 -8.78 3.19
C MET A 74 -12.43 -9.31 3.14
N ARG A 75 -12.61 -10.52 2.61
CA ARG A 75 -13.92 -11.17 2.59
C ARG A 75 -14.48 -11.39 3.99
N GLY A 76 -13.67 -11.93 4.91
CA GLY A 76 -14.09 -12.12 6.30
C GLY A 76 -14.49 -10.82 7.01
N PHE A 77 -13.82 -9.70 6.71
CA PHE A 77 -14.24 -8.39 7.26
C PHE A 77 -15.54 -7.89 6.64
N GLU A 78 -15.76 -8.13 5.36
CA GLU A 78 -17.02 -7.82 4.68
C GLU A 78 -18.18 -8.64 5.27
N ASP A 79 -17.97 -9.95 5.45
CA ASP A 79 -18.97 -10.85 6.03
C ASP A 79 -19.33 -10.41 7.46
N LEU A 80 -18.33 -10.13 8.32
CA LEU A 80 -18.57 -9.60 9.66
C LEU A 80 -19.30 -8.24 9.66
N ALA A 81 -18.98 -7.36 8.69
CA ALA A 81 -19.66 -6.08 8.57
C ALA A 81 -21.13 -6.27 8.18
N ASN A 82 -21.41 -7.16 7.24
CA ASN A 82 -22.77 -7.47 6.80
C ASN A 82 -23.60 -8.08 7.95
N GLU A 83 -23.05 -9.03 8.69
CA GLU A 83 -23.69 -9.64 9.86
C GLU A 83 -24.01 -8.60 10.96
N ALA A 84 -23.12 -7.62 11.14
CA ALA A 84 -23.29 -6.55 12.13
C ALA A 84 -24.11 -5.35 11.61
N GLY A 85 -24.64 -5.39 10.39
CA GLY A 85 -25.39 -4.28 9.78
C GLY A 85 -24.55 -3.02 9.56
N LEU A 86 -23.25 -3.18 9.33
CA LEU A 86 -22.32 -2.08 9.07
C LEU A 86 -22.19 -1.83 7.56
N ALA A 87 -21.85 -0.60 7.20
CA ALA A 87 -21.60 -0.21 5.81
C ALA A 87 -20.12 0.11 5.59
N GLY A 88 -19.62 -0.22 4.39
CA GLY A 88 -18.26 0.06 3.96
C GLY A 88 -18.11 1.45 3.35
N ALA A 89 -17.03 2.15 3.70
CA ALA A 89 -16.64 3.40 3.08
C ALA A 89 -15.17 3.33 2.62
N PHE A 90 -14.91 3.81 1.40
CA PHE A 90 -13.57 3.85 0.84
C PHE A 90 -13.02 5.27 0.91
N PHE A 91 -11.85 5.42 1.52
CA PHE A 91 -11.17 6.70 1.65
C PHE A 91 -9.80 6.65 0.97
N THR A 92 -9.39 7.79 0.46
CA THR A 92 -8.05 7.99 -0.10
C THR A 92 -7.38 9.15 0.64
N LEU A 93 -6.17 8.94 1.13
CA LEU A 93 -5.36 9.96 1.78
C LEU A 93 -4.11 10.22 0.95
N THR A 94 -4.05 11.39 0.33
CA THR A 94 -2.94 11.86 -0.50
C THR A 94 -2.18 12.95 0.24
N ALA A 95 -0.86 12.94 0.16
CA ALA A 95 -0.04 14.01 0.70
C ALA A 95 -0.21 15.30 -0.12
N PRO A 96 -0.08 16.50 0.49
CA PRO A 96 -0.10 17.77 -0.23
C PRO A 96 0.99 17.88 -1.30
N SER A 97 0.78 18.77 -2.28
CA SER A 97 1.68 18.96 -3.44
C SER A 97 3.15 19.15 -3.05
N ARG A 98 3.44 19.79 -1.92
CA ARG A 98 4.81 20.00 -1.43
C ARG A 98 5.61 18.71 -1.15
N TYR A 99 4.94 17.57 -1.02
CA TYR A 99 5.58 16.26 -0.81
C TYR A 99 5.87 15.51 -2.12
N HIS A 100 5.35 15.98 -3.24
CA HIS A 100 5.51 15.37 -4.56
C HIS A 100 6.67 15.98 -5.32
N SER A 101 7.65 15.15 -5.70
CA SER A 101 8.82 15.62 -6.46
C SER A 101 8.51 15.90 -7.92
N MET A 102 7.55 15.16 -8.49
CA MET A 102 7.15 15.24 -9.89
C MET A 102 5.64 15.45 -10.04
N GLN A 103 5.26 16.11 -11.11
CA GLN A 103 3.87 16.20 -11.55
C GLN A 103 3.46 14.91 -12.26
N TYR A 104 2.15 14.71 -12.46
CA TYR A 104 1.57 13.51 -13.08
C TYR A 104 2.08 13.23 -14.51
N ASP A 105 2.63 14.24 -15.19
CA ASP A 105 3.17 14.19 -16.55
C ASP A 105 4.71 14.10 -16.60
N GLY A 106 5.36 13.90 -15.45
CA GLY A 106 6.82 13.74 -15.35
C GLY A 106 7.61 15.05 -15.26
N ARG A 107 6.95 16.22 -15.22
CA ARG A 107 7.63 17.49 -14.99
C ARG A 107 7.95 17.68 -13.51
N ARG A 108 9.03 18.40 -13.20
CA ARG A 108 9.37 18.78 -11.82
C ARG A 108 8.25 19.60 -11.19
N ASN A 109 7.98 19.32 -9.92
CA ASN A 109 7.04 20.09 -9.15
C ASN A 109 7.76 21.23 -8.43
N ASN A 110 7.50 22.48 -8.83
CA ASN A 110 8.12 23.67 -8.25
C ASN A 110 7.72 23.91 -6.78
N LYS A 111 6.68 23.24 -6.28
CA LYS A 111 6.24 23.30 -4.87
C LYS A 111 6.92 22.25 -3.98
N TYR A 112 7.75 21.38 -4.56
CA TYR A 112 8.39 20.31 -3.82
C TYR A 112 9.35 20.84 -2.75
N SER A 113 9.14 20.40 -1.51
CA SER A 113 9.91 20.82 -0.33
C SER A 113 11.20 20.02 -0.09
N GLY A 114 11.50 19.02 -0.93
CA GLY A 114 12.61 18.10 -0.70
C GLY A 114 12.27 16.93 0.25
N ALA A 115 11.02 16.81 0.66
CA ALA A 115 10.61 15.77 1.62
C ALA A 115 10.79 14.35 1.07
N SER A 116 11.47 13.51 1.82
CA SER A 116 11.64 12.09 1.50
C SER A 116 10.30 11.31 1.63
N PRO A 117 10.17 10.13 1.00
CA PRO A 117 9.02 9.25 1.20
C PRO A 117 8.77 8.91 2.68
N ARG A 118 9.83 8.80 3.49
CA ARG A 118 9.73 8.57 4.94
C ARG A 118 9.11 9.75 5.69
N GLU A 119 9.45 10.96 5.33
CA GLU A 119 8.85 12.18 5.91
C GLU A 119 7.40 12.33 5.50
N THR A 120 7.09 12.05 4.24
CA THR A 120 5.71 11.98 3.75
C THR A 120 4.88 10.95 4.51
N GLN A 121 5.42 9.76 4.71
CA GLN A 121 4.76 8.72 5.50
C GLN A 121 4.51 9.17 6.94
N LYS A 122 5.45 9.86 7.59
CA LYS A 122 5.25 10.45 8.92
C LYS A 122 4.12 11.47 8.93
N TYR A 123 4.03 12.31 7.90
CA TYR A 123 2.93 13.26 7.74
C TYR A 123 1.57 12.55 7.66
N LEU A 124 1.43 11.55 6.78
CA LEU A 124 0.20 10.77 6.65
C LEU A 124 -0.19 10.07 7.96
N CYS A 125 0.79 9.53 8.69
CA CYS A 125 0.58 8.95 10.02
C CYS A 125 0.03 9.99 11.03
N LYS A 126 0.51 11.23 11.01
CA LYS A 126 -0.01 12.31 11.87
C LYS A 126 -1.46 12.67 11.51
N VAL A 127 -1.77 12.80 10.21
CA VAL A 127 -3.15 13.05 9.74
C VAL A 127 -4.07 11.93 10.21
N TRP A 128 -3.66 10.69 10.03
CA TRP A 128 -4.42 9.51 10.46
C TRP A 128 -4.63 9.44 11.97
N ALA A 129 -3.62 9.76 12.76
CA ALA A 129 -3.74 9.79 14.22
C ALA A 129 -4.76 10.83 14.69
N ARG A 130 -4.74 12.03 14.11
CA ARG A 130 -5.71 13.09 14.37
C ARG A 130 -7.14 12.68 13.99
N THR A 131 -7.30 12.06 12.83
CA THR A 131 -8.59 11.57 12.34
C THR A 131 -9.18 10.52 13.28
N ARG A 132 -8.39 9.49 13.64
CA ARG A 132 -8.84 8.44 14.58
C ARG A 132 -9.22 9.00 15.94
N ALA A 133 -8.42 9.93 16.48
CA ALA A 133 -8.72 10.57 17.75
C ALA A 133 -10.02 11.39 17.69
N ALA A 134 -10.28 12.07 16.56
CA ALA A 134 -11.52 12.80 16.36
C ALA A 134 -12.71 11.86 16.22
N TRP A 135 -12.60 10.76 15.47
CA TRP A 135 -13.64 9.74 15.38
C TRP A 135 -13.98 9.15 16.73
N LEU A 136 -12.97 8.77 17.52
CA LEU A 136 -13.19 8.23 18.88
C LEU A 136 -13.96 9.20 19.78
N ARG A 137 -13.61 10.50 19.78
CA ARG A 137 -14.32 11.54 20.55
C ARG A 137 -15.78 11.73 20.12
N ASN A 138 -16.11 11.40 18.87
CA ASN A 138 -17.47 11.46 18.32
C ASN A 138 -18.19 10.09 18.38
N GLY A 139 -17.66 9.12 19.10
CA GLY A 139 -18.28 7.79 19.22
C GLY A 139 -18.25 6.95 17.94
N ILE A 140 -17.49 7.36 16.93
CA ILE A 140 -17.36 6.66 15.64
C ILE A 140 -16.31 5.57 15.78
N ARG A 141 -16.76 4.32 15.75
CA ARG A 141 -15.91 3.13 15.76
C ARG A 141 -15.81 2.57 14.33
N VAL A 142 -14.60 2.22 13.93
CA VAL A 142 -14.31 1.69 12.60
C VAL A 142 -13.37 0.50 12.68
N PHE A 143 -13.49 -0.43 11.74
CA PHE A 143 -12.49 -1.45 11.46
C PHE A 143 -12.32 -1.59 9.95
N GLY A 144 -11.26 -2.23 9.49
CA GLY A 144 -11.02 -2.42 8.07
C GLY A 144 -9.54 -2.46 7.72
N PHE A 145 -9.21 -2.03 6.50
CA PHE A 145 -7.88 -2.11 5.94
C PHE A 145 -7.33 -0.74 5.57
N ARG A 146 -6.04 -0.63 5.68
CA ARG A 146 -5.26 0.47 5.13
C ARG A 146 -4.13 -0.10 4.28
N VAL A 147 -4.10 0.27 3.01
CA VAL A 147 -3.05 -0.10 2.07
C VAL A 147 -2.25 1.16 1.72
N VAL A 148 -0.93 1.01 1.66
CA VAL A 148 -0.01 2.07 1.23
C VAL A 148 0.49 1.72 -0.16
N GLU A 149 0.35 2.64 -1.10
CA GLU A 149 0.86 2.52 -2.46
C GLU A 149 1.82 3.67 -2.76
N PRO A 150 2.83 3.49 -3.58
CA PRO A 150 3.62 4.59 -4.10
C PRO A 150 2.90 5.27 -5.27
N HIS A 151 2.94 6.59 -5.31
CA HIS A 151 2.73 7.34 -6.55
C HIS A 151 3.88 7.09 -7.53
N HIS A 152 3.73 7.54 -8.79
CA HIS A 152 4.77 7.47 -9.81
C HIS A 152 6.09 8.16 -9.41
N ASP A 153 6.04 9.11 -8.48
CA ASP A 153 7.18 9.82 -7.89
C ASP A 153 7.63 9.26 -6.54
N GLU A 154 7.19 8.03 -6.21
CA GLU A 154 7.48 7.29 -4.97
C GLU A 154 6.85 7.88 -3.70
N THR A 155 6.05 8.94 -3.83
CA THR A 155 5.35 9.54 -2.69
C THR A 155 4.31 8.56 -2.15
N PRO A 156 4.29 8.24 -0.84
CA PRO A 156 3.29 7.37 -0.24
C PRO A 156 1.87 7.91 -0.39
N HIS A 157 0.96 7.01 -0.71
CA HIS A 157 -0.45 7.26 -0.92
C HIS A 157 -1.25 6.16 -0.22
N TRP A 158 -2.33 6.50 0.47
CA TRP A 158 -3.08 5.55 1.27
C TRP A 158 -4.49 5.33 0.76
N HIS A 159 -4.87 4.08 0.66
CA HIS A 159 -6.25 3.63 0.48
C HIS A 159 -6.74 2.97 1.76
N LEU A 160 -7.96 3.31 2.17
CA LEU A 160 -8.59 2.78 3.38
C LEU A 160 -9.99 2.26 3.01
N LEU A 161 -10.24 0.99 3.27
CA LEU A 161 -11.58 0.41 3.25
C LEU A 161 -12.00 0.22 4.71
N LEU A 162 -12.99 0.97 5.16
CA LEU A 162 -13.41 1.01 6.56
C LEU A 162 -14.89 0.71 6.69
N PHE A 163 -15.24 -0.13 7.64
CA PHE A 163 -16.61 -0.49 7.97
C PHE A 163 -17.03 0.21 9.26
N MET A 164 -18.24 0.74 9.27
CA MET A 164 -18.82 1.49 10.38
C MET A 164 -20.35 1.46 10.30
N ARG A 165 -21.04 1.97 11.33
CA ARG A 165 -22.49 2.14 11.27
C ARG A 165 -22.87 3.05 10.13
N PRO A 166 -23.97 2.77 9.37
CA PRO A 166 -24.40 3.60 8.23
C PRO A 166 -24.53 5.09 8.59
N GLU A 167 -25.11 5.39 9.76
CA GLU A 167 -25.28 6.76 10.25
C GLU A 167 -23.95 7.50 10.55
N HIS A 168 -22.87 6.76 10.67
CA HIS A 168 -21.54 7.33 10.92
C HIS A 168 -20.75 7.67 9.65
N ILE A 169 -21.16 7.22 8.47
CA ILE A 169 -20.41 7.42 7.22
C ILE A 169 -20.24 8.91 6.91
N GLU A 170 -21.33 9.68 6.96
CA GLU A 170 -21.29 11.10 6.66
C GLU A 170 -20.44 11.90 7.66
N PRO A 171 -20.66 11.80 9.00
CA PRO A 171 -19.81 12.50 9.97
C PRO A 171 -18.37 12.02 9.95
N ALA A 172 -18.10 10.73 9.72
CA ALA A 172 -16.74 10.21 9.58
C ALA A 172 -16.04 10.81 8.36
N THR A 173 -16.74 10.91 7.25
CA THR A 173 -16.22 11.52 6.00
C THR A 173 -15.91 13.00 6.20
N ALA A 174 -16.79 13.75 6.86
CA ALA A 174 -16.57 15.16 7.16
C ALA A 174 -15.32 15.38 8.04
N ILE A 175 -15.18 14.58 9.10
CA ILE A 175 -14.02 14.62 9.99
C ILE A 175 -12.73 14.23 9.25
N PHE A 176 -12.76 13.16 8.44
CA PHE A 176 -11.63 12.73 7.63
C PHE A 176 -11.18 13.85 6.69
N ARG A 177 -12.12 14.41 5.92
CA ARG A 177 -11.87 15.51 4.99
C ARG A 177 -11.25 16.72 5.68
N LYS A 178 -11.79 17.12 6.84
CA LYS A 178 -11.26 18.23 7.64
C LYS A 178 -9.77 18.04 7.98
N HIS A 179 -9.38 16.83 8.39
CA HIS A 179 -7.99 16.55 8.76
C HIS A 179 -7.09 16.29 7.56
N ALA A 180 -7.61 15.68 6.49
CA ALA A 180 -6.85 15.40 5.27
C ALA A 180 -6.54 16.69 4.49
N MET A 181 -7.46 17.67 4.50
CA MET A 181 -7.31 18.95 3.80
C MET A 181 -6.59 20.02 4.64
N ARG A 182 -6.29 19.73 5.88
CA ARG A 182 -5.54 20.64 6.74
C ARG A 182 -4.06 20.59 6.39
N GLU A 183 -3.57 21.64 5.76
CA GLU A 183 -2.14 21.87 5.62
C GLU A 183 -1.60 22.42 6.94
N ASP A 184 -0.75 21.64 7.60
CA ASP A 184 0.06 22.18 8.69
C ASP A 184 1.20 22.95 8.01
N GLY A 185 1.23 24.26 8.18
CA GLY A 185 2.26 25.17 7.67
C GLY A 185 3.67 24.83 8.16
#